data_3eeefafafa82b3fc429f5eb3bd776d60
#
_entry.id   3eeefafafa82b3fc429f5eb3bd776d60
#
_cell.length_a   1.000
_cell.length_b   1.000
_cell.length_c   1.000
_cell.angle_alpha   90.00
_cell.angle_beta   90.00
_cell.angle_gamma   90.00
#
_symmetry.space_group_name_H-M   'P 1'
#
loop_
_entity.id
_entity.type
_entity.pdbx_description
1 polymer ?
#
loop_
_entity_poly.entity_id
_entity_poly.type
_entity_poly.pdbx_seq_one_letter_code
_entity_poly.pdbx_strand_id
1 'polypeptide(L)'
;MLPRSLVLRACATVAVLALGTAGLTSASGADAGLSAKPKDPRRSQGLFVDPKMPAYQQGGVYREEIGRVAQAFWVIPEAYPTRPDPDQPWLVPVGQAAAVYTGDAAAAGKTPVLTIYGIPGRDCGMYSSNNPLTTAPQYKAWIKQVAAELEGRKALVVLEPDALPLFSSSVQACPTKPRGWQGMLRFASKRLSRSGAWVYLDAGHSNWTPHETRPAHLKAAGVRFARGISTNVSNFRPTRDEKRYATGLLRGLRKLGVKRKHYVIDTSRNGAAPSNDGMDVINPTWAEVGKKPRLVFRGAFDGTLWVKHPGESDGYENGGPASGQWCDFLADRLLGLPESGSC
;
A
#
# COMPACT_ATOMS: atom_id res chain seq x y z
N MET A 1 11.14 -53.58 34.59
CA MET A 1 11.02 -54.90 33.94
C MET A 1 10.88 -54.68 32.44
N LEU A 2 11.93 -54.94 31.71
CA LEU A 2 11.96 -55.17 30.26
C LEU A 2 11.61 -56.63 29.97
N PRO A 3 11.16 -57.04 28.78
CA PRO A 3 12.09 -57.46 27.74
C PRO A 3 11.70 -57.04 26.32
N ARG A 4 12.64 -56.67 25.48
CA ARG A 4 13.50 -57.39 24.50
C ARG A 4 12.76 -57.95 23.26
N SER A 5 13.00 -57.30 22.15
CA SER A 5 13.62 -57.70 20.86
C SER A 5 13.04 -58.91 20.10
N LEU A 6 12.76 -58.71 18.82
CA LEU A 6 13.12 -59.66 17.76
C LEU A 6 13.41 -58.97 16.42
N VAL A 7 14.61 -59.26 15.93
CA VAL A 7 15.10 -58.93 14.59
C VAL A 7 14.78 -60.12 13.68
N LEU A 8 14.34 -59.90 12.46
CA LEU A 8 14.46 -60.90 11.40
C LEU A 8 14.96 -60.23 10.11
N ARG A 9 16.10 -60.75 9.69
CA ARG A 9 16.75 -60.59 8.38
C ARG A 9 16.21 -61.66 7.41
N ALA A 10 16.17 -61.37 6.14
CA ALA A 10 16.51 -62.25 5.00
C ALA A 10 15.86 -61.67 3.73
N CYS A 11 16.28 -61.75 2.54
CA CYS A 11 17.48 -62.19 1.83
C CYS A 11 17.31 -61.69 0.41
N ALA A 12 18.42 -61.40 -0.19
CA ALA A 12 18.55 -61.00 -1.58
C ALA A 12 18.22 -62.13 -2.56
N THR A 13 17.68 -61.81 -3.71
CA THR A 13 17.87 -62.65 -4.93
C THR A 13 18.18 -61.73 -6.11
N VAL A 14 19.33 -62.01 -6.69
CA VAL A 14 19.88 -61.48 -7.93
C VAL A 14 19.30 -62.30 -9.08
N ALA A 15 18.88 -61.66 -10.14
CA ALA A 15 18.73 -62.31 -11.46
C ALA A 15 19.31 -61.39 -12.52
N VAL A 16 20.20 -62.00 -13.31
CA VAL A 16 21.04 -61.37 -14.33
C VAL A 16 20.51 -61.75 -15.74
N LEU A 17 20.74 -60.80 -16.64
CA LEU A 17 20.81 -60.85 -18.12
C LEU A 17 19.56 -61.03 -18.98
N ALA A 18 19.39 -60.05 -19.88
CA ALA A 18 19.45 -60.29 -21.32
C ALA A 18 19.80 -58.98 -22.07
N LEU A 19 20.90 -58.98 -22.82
CA LEU A 19 21.27 -58.01 -23.81
C LEU A 19 20.28 -58.05 -25.01
N GLY A 20 19.70 -56.89 -25.29
CA GLY A 20 18.97 -56.66 -26.55
C GLY A 20 19.50 -55.38 -27.21
N THR A 21 20.29 -55.55 -28.29
CA THR A 21 20.71 -54.48 -29.21
C THR A 21 19.52 -54.04 -30.05
N ALA A 22 19.14 -52.76 -29.90
CA ALA A 22 18.24 -52.16 -30.87
C ALA A 22 18.48 -50.65 -31.00
N GLY A 23 18.90 -50.25 -32.17
CA GLY A 23 18.48 -49.06 -32.88
C GLY A 23 18.75 -47.69 -32.26
N LEU A 24 19.84 -47.04 -32.67
CA LEU A 24 19.99 -45.59 -32.66
C LEU A 24 18.88 -44.90 -33.49
N THR A 25 17.82 -44.47 -32.89
CA THR A 25 16.94 -43.46 -33.49
C THR A 25 17.37 -42.10 -32.97
N SER A 26 17.87 -41.26 -33.85
CA SER A 26 18.16 -39.83 -33.60
C SER A 26 16.86 -39.17 -33.21
N ALA A 27 16.65 -38.92 -31.95
CA ALA A 27 15.61 -38.01 -31.48
C ALA A 27 16.01 -36.57 -31.84
N SER A 28 15.31 -36.05 -32.85
CA SER A 28 15.34 -34.66 -33.24
C SER A 28 15.17 -33.75 -31.98
N GLY A 29 15.98 -32.71 -31.89
CA GLY A 29 15.98 -31.77 -30.82
C GLY A 29 14.56 -31.24 -30.55
N ALA A 30 14.09 -31.49 -29.34
CA ALA A 30 12.98 -30.74 -28.81
C ALA A 30 13.44 -29.31 -28.66
N ASP A 31 12.89 -28.42 -29.43
CA ASP A 31 12.93 -26.98 -29.22
C ASP A 31 12.63 -26.73 -27.74
N ALA A 32 13.66 -26.31 -26.98
CA ALA A 32 13.48 -25.78 -25.66
C ALA A 32 12.69 -24.48 -25.82
N GLY A 33 11.36 -24.61 -25.77
CA GLY A 33 10.46 -23.50 -25.82
C GLY A 33 10.96 -22.42 -24.85
N LEU A 34 11.26 -21.24 -25.38
CA LEU A 34 11.59 -20.06 -24.62
C LEU A 34 10.49 -19.85 -23.56
N SER A 35 10.77 -20.25 -22.33
CA SER A 35 9.87 -20.09 -21.20
C SER A 35 9.58 -18.58 -21.09
N ALA A 36 8.39 -18.18 -21.51
CA ALA A 36 7.94 -16.81 -21.40
C ALA A 36 8.08 -16.41 -19.92
N LYS A 37 8.82 -15.32 -19.65
CA LYS A 37 8.94 -14.79 -18.29
C LYS A 37 7.56 -14.68 -17.66
N PRO A 38 7.35 -15.18 -16.44
CA PRO A 38 6.06 -15.12 -15.79
C PRO A 38 5.53 -13.69 -15.81
N LYS A 39 4.29 -13.52 -16.24
CA LYS A 39 3.65 -12.19 -16.24
C LYS A 39 3.62 -11.66 -14.82
N ASP A 40 3.90 -10.38 -14.63
CA ASP A 40 3.83 -9.74 -13.32
C ASP A 40 2.39 -9.85 -12.77
N PRO A 41 2.18 -10.52 -11.61
CA PRO A 41 0.85 -10.81 -11.08
C PRO A 41 0.03 -9.55 -10.80
N ARG A 42 0.68 -8.41 -10.52
CA ARG A 42 -0.01 -7.12 -10.35
C ARG A 42 -0.78 -6.67 -11.58
N ARG A 43 -0.47 -7.20 -12.76
CA ARG A 43 -1.18 -6.89 -14.00
C ARG A 43 -2.32 -7.85 -14.33
N SER A 44 -2.36 -9.00 -13.71
CA SER A 44 -3.31 -10.06 -14.04
C SER A 44 -4.21 -10.48 -12.89
N GLN A 45 -3.74 -10.33 -11.65
CA GLN A 45 -4.50 -10.63 -10.44
C GLN A 45 -5.30 -9.42 -9.97
N GLY A 46 -6.48 -9.66 -9.39
CA GLY A 46 -7.24 -8.65 -8.66
C GLY A 46 -6.51 -8.23 -7.38
N LEU A 47 -6.92 -7.10 -6.81
CA LEU A 47 -6.43 -6.63 -5.52
C LEU A 47 -6.94 -7.49 -4.37
N PHE A 48 -6.16 -7.59 -3.30
CA PHE A 48 -6.53 -8.35 -2.12
C PHE A 48 -7.60 -7.62 -1.30
N VAL A 49 -8.64 -8.35 -0.92
CA VAL A 49 -9.65 -7.91 0.06
C VAL A 49 -9.30 -8.59 1.38
N ASP A 50 -8.95 -7.81 2.38
CA ASP A 50 -8.61 -8.35 3.69
C ASP A 50 -9.88 -8.43 4.56
N PRO A 51 -10.31 -9.65 4.95
CA PRO A 51 -11.49 -9.81 5.80
C PRO A 51 -11.30 -9.32 7.24
N LYS A 52 -10.08 -8.93 7.62
CA LYS A 52 -9.77 -8.35 8.94
C LYS A 52 -10.02 -6.84 9.00
N MET A 53 -10.30 -6.19 7.84
CA MET A 53 -10.60 -4.75 7.80
C MET A 53 -11.89 -4.41 8.54
N PRO A 54 -11.96 -3.23 9.22
CA PRO A 54 -13.10 -2.86 10.06
C PRO A 54 -14.45 -3.00 9.35
N ALA A 55 -14.63 -2.42 8.18
CA ALA A 55 -15.87 -2.50 7.43
C ALA A 55 -16.31 -3.94 7.11
N TYR A 56 -15.36 -4.86 6.89
CA TYR A 56 -15.67 -6.27 6.66
C TYR A 56 -16.18 -6.93 7.94
N GLN A 57 -15.60 -6.58 9.09
CA GLN A 57 -15.94 -7.15 10.40
C GLN A 57 -17.30 -6.64 10.92
N GLN A 58 -17.69 -5.42 10.59
CA GLN A 58 -18.98 -4.87 10.98
C GLN A 58 -20.17 -5.67 10.39
N GLY A 59 -20.00 -6.30 9.24
CA GLY A 59 -21.07 -7.07 8.61
C GLY A 59 -22.09 -6.21 7.87
N GLY A 60 -23.28 -6.77 7.59
CA GLY A 60 -24.37 -6.05 6.94
C GLY A 60 -23.97 -5.26 5.70
N VAL A 61 -24.57 -4.09 5.54
CA VAL A 61 -24.33 -3.18 4.41
C VAL A 61 -22.86 -2.72 4.34
N TYR A 62 -22.20 -2.52 5.47
CA TYR A 62 -20.81 -2.08 5.50
C TYR A 62 -19.87 -3.12 4.92
N ARG A 63 -20.10 -4.40 5.20
CA ARG A 63 -19.34 -5.48 4.56
C ARG A 63 -19.59 -5.53 3.06
N GLU A 64 -20.82 -5.42 2.61
CA GLU A 64 -21.16 -5.58 1.19
C GLU A 64 -20.66 -4.40 0.35
N GLU A 65 -20.83 -3.16 0.81
CA GLU A 65 -20.52 -1.98 0.03
C GLU A 65 -19.07 -1.50 0.20
N ILE A 66 -18.47 -1.72 1.38
CA ILE A 66 -17.12 -1.25 1.72
C ILE A 66 -16.17 -2.42 1.96
N GLY A 67 -16.53 -3.34 2.85
CA GLY A 67 -15.64 -4.39 3.34
C GLY A 67 -15.17 -5.37 2.26
N ARG A 68 -16.02 -5.69 1.29
CA ARG A 68 -15.70 -6.55 0.13
C ARG A 68 -14.95 -5.82 -0.99
N VAL A 69 -14.63 -4.56 -0.81
CA VAL A 69 -13.79 -3.79 -1.71
C VAL A 69 -12.35 -3.81 -1.22
N ALA A 70 -11.41 -4.03 -2.11
CA ALA A 70 -10.00 -4.04 -1.76
C ALA A 70 -9.55 -2.67 -1.23
N GLN A 71 -8.99 -2.64 -0.04
CA GLN A 71 -8.47 -1.46 0.63
C GLN A 71 -6.99 -1.65 0.95
N ALA A 72 -6.24 -0.57 1.10
CA ALA A 72 -4.83 -0.66 1.45
C ALA A 72 -4.65 -1.00 2.93
N PHE A 73 -3.70 -1.85 3.24
CA PHE A 73 -3.28 -2.10 4.61
C PHE A 73 -2.35 -0.99 5.09
N TRP A 74 -2.77 -0.22 6.11
CA TRP A 74 -1.98 0.86 6.67
C TRP A 74 -0.94 0.32 7.65
N VAL A 75 0.32 0.53 7.31
CA VAL A 75 1.47 0.17 8.14
C VAL A 75 1.90 1.43 8.87
N ILE A 76 1.57 1.50 10.17
CA ILE A 76 1.81 2.65 11.05
C ILE A 76 2.62 2.22 12.27
N PRO A 77 3.61 3.00 12.72
CA PRO A 77 4.55 2.57 13.77
C PRO A 77 3.93 2.38 15.15
N GLU A 78 2.88 3.11 15.46
CA GLU A 78 2.15 3.01 16.74
C GLU A 78 1.36 1.70 16.86
N ALA A 79 0.93 1.11 15.74
CA ALA A 79 0.29 -0.21 15.72
C ALA A 79 1.29 -1.34 15.44
N TYR A 80 2.35 -1.03 14.71
CA TYR A 80 3.34 -2.01 14.26
C TYR A 80 4.76 -1.50 14.56
N PRO A 81 5.25 -1.66 15.80
CA PRO A 81 6.59 -1.20 16.20
C PRO A 81 7.71 -1.99 15.53
N THR A 82 8.92 -1.48 15.62
CA THR A 82 10.12 -2.15 15.11
C THR A 82 10.44 -3.44 15.86
N ARG A 83 10.11 -3.49 17.17
CA ARG A 83 10.36 -4.62 18.07
C ARG A 83 9.15 -4.84 18.96
N PRO A 84 8.98 -6.05 19.52
CA PRO A 84 8.00 -6.27 20.57
C PRO A 84 8.19 -5.24 21.69
N ASP A 85 7.08 -4.71 22.18
CA ASP A 85 7.05 -3.80 23.30
C ASP A 85 6.63 -4.60 24.56
N PRO A 86 7.47 -4.71 25.59
CA PRO A 86 7.11 -5.41 26.81
C PRO A 86 5.89 -4.83 27.53
N ASP A 87 5.68 -3.52 27.42
CA ASP A 87 4.55 -2.82 28.03
C ASP A 87 3.27 -2.92 27.19
N GLN A 88 3.41 -3.30 25.93
CA GLN A 88 2.32 -3.47 24.97
C GLN A 88 2.47 -4.80 24.18
N PRO A 89 2.42 -5.96 24.86
CA PRO A 89 2.73 -7.27 24.25
C PRO A 89 1.75 -7.69 23.16
N TRP A 90 0.61 -6.98 23.04
CA TRP A 90 -0.38 -7.19 21.95
C TRP A 90 0.03 -6.54 20.63
N LEU A 91 1.00 -5.62 20.62
CA LEU A 91 1.47 -4.99 19.39
C LEU A 91 2.36 -5.96 18.60
N VAL A 92 2.03 -6.10 17.33
CA VAL A 92 2.75 -6.99 16.42
C VAL A 92 3.91 -6.24 15.75
N PRO A 93 5.15 -6.76 15.77
CA PRO A 93 6.25 -6.14 15.04
C PRO A 93 5.95 -5.96 13.56
N VAL A 94 6.38 -4.83 13.00
CA VAL A 94 6.04 -4.41 11.62
C VAL A 94 6.43 -5.46 10.56
N GLY A 95 7.54 -6.16 10.74
CA GLY A 95 7.92 -7.25 9.85
C GLY A 95 6.87 -8.36 9.84
N GLN A 96 6.46 -8.81 11.03
CA GLN A 96 5.44 -9.85 11.15
C GLN A 96 4.09 -9.42 10.56
N ALA A 97 3.63 -8.18 10.82
CA ALA A 97 2.39 -7.66 10.27
C ALA A 97 2.41 -7.63 8.73
N ALA A 98 3.51 -7.14 8.14
CA ALA A 98 3.70 -7.12 6.69
C ALA A 98 3.76 -8.54 6.09
N ALA A 99 4.45 -9.47 6.77
CA ALA A 99 4.54 -10.88 6.35
C ALA A 99 3.17 -11.55 6.33
N VAL A 100 2.37 -11.38 7.39
CA VAL A 100 1.02 -11.96 7.50
C VAL A 100 0.13 -11.41 6.38
N TYR A 101 0.01 -10.09 6.26
CA TYR A 101 -0.86 -9.47 5.25
C TYR A 101 -0.49 -9.88 3.82
N THR A 102 0.80 -9.85 3.49
CA THR A 102 1.25 -10.24 2.13
C THR A 102 1.18 -11.73 1.90
N GLY A 103 1.30 -12.53 2.95
CA GLY A 103 1.10 -14.00 2.93
C GLY A 103 -0.35 -14.35 2.65
N ASP A 104 -1.30 -13.74 3.34
CA ASP A 104 -2.74 -13.92 3.13
C ASP A 104 -3.13 -13.53 1.69
N ALA A 105 -2.62 -12.40 1.19
CA ALA A 105 -2.84 -11.99 -0.18
C ALA A 105 -2.29 -13.00 -1.21
N ALA A 106 -1.10 -13.53 -0.96
CA ALA A 106 -0.48 -14.53 -1.83
C ALA A 106 -1.27 -15.85 -1.82
N ALA A 107 -1.72 -16.30 -0.64
CA ALA A 107 -2.57 -17.49 -0.51
C ALA A 107 -3.90 -17.33 -1.26
N ALA A 108 -4.46 -16.12 -1.27
CA ALA A 108 -5.66 -15.79 -2.04
C ALA A 108 -5.40 -15.59 -3.54
N GLY A 109 -4.15 -15.65 -4.01
CA GLY A 109 -3.80 -15.36 -5.41
C GLY A 109 -4.10 -13.91 -5.81
N LYS A 110 -3.95 -12.96 -4.88
CA LYS A 110 -4.29 -11.54 -5.06
C LYS A 110 -3.07 -10.64 -4.86
N THR A 111 -3.17 -9.42 -5.35
CA THR A 111 -2.12 -8.40 -5.19
C THR A 111 -2.37 -7.55 -3.96
N PRO A 112 -1.46 -7.54 -2.96
CA PRO A 112 -1.60 -6.72 -1.78
C PRO A 112 -1.31 -5.25 -2.07
N VAL A 113 -2.00 -4.36 -1.35
CA VAL A 113 -1.77 -2.91 -1.34
C VAL A 113 -1.43 -2.49 0.07
N LEU A 114 -0.27 -1.87 0.27
CA LEU A 114 0.15 -1.34 1.57
C LEU A 114 0.27 0.18 1.50
N THR A 115 -0.05 0.84 2.60
CA THR A 115 0.25 2.26 2.81
C THR A 115 1.26 2.36 3.93
N ILE A 116 2.42 2.92 3.63
CA ILE A 116 3.48 3.16 4.62
C ILE A 116 3.33 4.59 5.13
N TYR A 117 3.09 4.74 6.44
CA TYR A 117 2.82 6.04 7.04
C TYR A 117 3.51 6.16 8.41
N GLY A 118 4.80 6.45 8.40
CA GLY A 118 5.63 6.42 9.60
C GLY A 118 6.77 7.42 9.62
N ILE A 119 6.85 8.36 8.67
CA ILE A 119 7.92 9.34 8.66
C ILE A 119 7.85 10.23 9.92
N PRO A 120 8.98 10.50 10.61
CA PRO A 120 9.02 11.45 11.71
C PRO A 120 8.38 12.78 11.36
N GLY A 121 7.58 13.33 12.29
CA GLY A 121 6.89 14.60 12.09
C GLY A 121 5.72 14.56 11.10
N ARG A 122 5.25 13.35 10.72
CA ARG A 122 4.08 13.20 9.86
C ARG A 122 2.91 14.02 10.37
N ASP A 123 2.03 14.41 9.48
CA ASP A 123 0.82 15.18 9.73
C ASP A 123 1.05 16.55 10.40
N CYS A 124 2.31 16.99 10.52
CA CYS A 124 2.70 18.32 11.03
C CYS A 124 2.09 18.68 12.41
N GLY A 125 1.82 17.69 13.26
CA GLY A 125 1.23 17.88 14.59
C GLY A 125 -0.29 17.87 14.63
N MET A 126 -0.95 17.51 13.51
CA MET A 126 -2.42 17.40 13.42
C MET A 126 -2.92 16.02 13.93
N TYR A 127 -4.08 15.59 13.44
CA TYR A 127 -4.84 14.45 13.98
C TYR A 127 -4.13 13.09 13.93
N SER A 128 -3.26 12.87 12.95
CA SER A 128 -2.52 11.61 12.76
C SER A 128 -1.03 11.70 13.13
N SER A 129 -0.66 12.67 13.96
CA SER A 129 0.73 12.96 14.32
C SER A 129 1.33 12.04 15.38
N ASN A 130 0.53 11.20 16.05
CA ASN A 130 1.03 10.25 17.06
C ASN A 130 1.96 9.21 16.42
N ASN A 131 3.26 9.46 16.48
CA ASN A 131 4.27 8.66 15.81
C ASN A 131 5.47 8.42 16.76
N PRO A 132 5.72 7.18 17.19
CA PRO A 132 6.85 6.86 18.06
C PRO A 132 8.21 6.96 17.36
N LEU A 133 8.23 7.02 16.03
CA LEU A 133 9.48 7.22 15.28
C LEU A 133 9.80 8.73 15.21
N THR A 134 10.78 9.16 15.97
CA THR A 134 11.15 10.58 16.07
C THR A 134 12.42 10.93 15.30
N THR A 135 13.19 9.92 14.85
CA THR A 135 14.48 10.11 14.19
C THR A 135 14.61 9.38 12.88
N ALA A 136 15.48 9.87 11.99
CA ALA A 136 15.79 9.21 10.73
C ALA A 136 16.37 7.79 10.89
N PRO A 137 17.24 7.47 11.87
CA PRO A 137 17.69 6.10 12.10
C PRO A 137 16.55 5.15 12.46
N GLN A 138 15.62 5.55 13.36
CA GLN A 138 14.45 4.75 13.73
C GLN A 138 13.57 4.46 12.51
N TYR A 139 13.21 5.48 11.76
CA TYR A 139 12.44 5.34 10.52
C TYR A 139 13.10 4.40 9.53
N LYS A 140 14.43 4.56 9.30
CA LYS A 140 15.16 3.69 8.38
C LYS A 140 15.21 2.24 8.84
N ALA A 141 15.32 1.99 10.15
CA ALA A 141 15.29 0.64 10.71
C ALA A 141 13.91 -0.01 10.49
N TRP A 142 12.84 0.72 10.76
CA TRP A 142 11.45 0.30 10.54
C TRP A 142 11.17 -0.02 9.07
N ILE A 143 11.54 0.89 8.14
CA ILE A 143 11.43 0.66 6.68
C ILE A 143 12.21 -0.58 6.22
N LYS A 144 13.38 -0.86 6.82
CA LYS A 144 14.16 -2.06 6.47
C LYS A 144 13.41 -3.35 6.78
N GLN A 145 12.68 -3.40 7.89
CA GLN A 145 11.87 -4.58 8.26
C GLN A 145 10.71 -4.78 7.28
N VAL A 146 9.93 -3.73 7.01
CA VAL A 146 8.88 -3.81 6.00
C VAL A 146 9.44 -4.30 4.65
N ALA A 147 10.55 -3.73 4.21
CA ALA A 147 11.14 -4.07 2.92
C ALA A 147 11.69 -5.50 2.86
N ALA A 148 12.14 -6.06 3.98
CA ALA A 148 12.59 -7.46 4.04
C ALA A 148 11.43 -8.42 3.77
N GLU A 149 10.27 -8.15 4.36
CA GLU A 149 9.08 -8.99 4.18
C GLU A 149 8.42 -8.83 2.81
N LEU A 150 8.72 -7.75 2.12
CA LEU A 150 8.27 -7.53 0.74
C LEU A 150 9.23 -8.14 -0.30
N GLU A 151 10.36 -8.70 0.11
CA GLU A 151 11.34 -9.26 -0.83
C GLU A 151 10.74 -10.43 -1.61
N GLY A 152 10.80 -10.32 -2.95
CA GLY A 152 10.19 -11.30 -3.86
C GLY A 152 8.65 -11.22 -3.96
N ARG A 153 7.98 -10.50 -3.10
CA ARG A 153 6.52 -10.33 -3.13
C ARG A 153 6.12 -9.18 -4.06
N LYS A 154 5.04 -9.38 -4.83
CA LYS A 154 4.55 -8.40 -5.81
C LYS A 154 3.47 -7.51 -5.20
N ALA A 155 3.89 -6.55 -4.38
CA ALA A 155 3.01 -5.60 -3.70
C ALA A 155 2.94 -4.25 -4.42
N LEU A 156 1.84 -3.52 -4.22
CA LEU A 156 1.72 -2.08 -4.43
C LEU A 156 1.96 -1.38 -3.09
N VAL A 157 2.70 -0.29 -3.10
CA VAL A 157 2.99 0.49 -1.89
C VAL A 157 2.71 1.97 -2.15
N VAL A 158 1.79 2.54 -1.41
CA VAL A 158 1.61 3.99 -1.28
C VAL A 158 2.54 4.47 -0.17
N LEU A 159 3.40 5.43 -0.46
CA LEU A 159 4.48 5.83 0.44
C LEU A 159 4.26 7.22 1.01
N GLU A 160 4.11 7.28 2.32
CA GLU A 160 4.07 8.46 3.17
C GLU A 160 3.06 9.50 2.68
N PRO A 161 1.75 9.20 2.79
CA PRO A 161 0.71 10.18 2.54
C PRO A 161 1.01 11.53 3.21
N ASP A 162 0.69 12.61 2.51
CA ASP A 162 0.78 14.00 2.95
C ASP A 162 2.19 14.54 3.24
N ALA A 163 3.16 13.68 3.56
CA ALA A 163 4.48 14.10 3.99
C ALA A 163 5.19 15.05 3.01
N LEU A 164 5.16 14.74 1.72
CA LEU A 164 5.84 15.57 0.73
C LEU A 164 5.15 16.93 0.56
N PRO A 165 3.82 17.03 0.36
CA PRO A 165 3.15 18.31 0.28
C PRO A 165 3.28 19.15 1.56
N LEU A 166 3.07 18.58 2.74
CA LEU A 166 3.22 19.29 4.02
C LEU A 166 4.64 19.82 4.24
N PHE A 167 5.63 18.96 4.10
CA PHE A 167 7.02 19.34 4.39
C PHE A 167 7.62 20.28 3.32
N SER A 168 7.08 20.32 2.13
CA SER A 168 7.50 21.23 1.06
C SER A 168 6.66 22.49 0.96
N SER A 169 5.62 22.63 1.78
CA SER A 169 4.75 23.80 1.75
C SER A 169 5.50 25.09 2.06
N SER A 170 5.23 26.12 1.29
CA SER A 170 5.67 27.51 1.56
C SER A 170 4.53 28.36 2.18
N VAL A 171 3.31 27.84 2.19
CA VAL A 171 2.11 28.56 2.66
C VAL A 171 1.59 28.01 3.99
N GLN A 172 1.86 26.75 4.29
CA GLN A 172 1.47 26.10 5.53
C GLN A 172 2.72 25.75 6.36
N ALA A 173 2.78 26.28 7.59
CA ALA A 173 3.84 25.93 8.52
C ALA A 173 3.71 24.46 8.95
N CYS A 174 4.84 23.78 9.04
CA CYS A 174 4.92 22.43 9.60
C CYS A 174 5.97 22.43 10.73
N PRO A 175 5.57 22.67 11.99
CA PRO A 175 6.50 22.80 13.11
C PRO A 175 7.27 21.51 13.40
N THR A 176 6.69 20.36 13.07
CA THR A 176 7.30 19.04 13.29
C THR A 176 8.13 18.55 12.11
N LYS A 177 8.28 19.35 11.06
CA LYS A 177 9.06 18.95 9.85
C LYS A 177 10.49 18.55 10.20
N PRO A 178 10.88 17.28 9.96
CA PRO A 178 12.19 16.80 10.35
C PRO A 178 13.28 17.27 9.38
N ARG A 179 14.48 17.48 9.92
CA ARG A 179 15.66 17.71 9.06
C ARG A 179 15.87 16.50 8.14
N GLY A 180 16.20 16.77 6.87
CA GLY A 180 16.53 15.71 5.92
C GLY A 180 15.37 14.82 5.49
N TRP A 181 14.13 15.26 5.65
CA TRP A 181 12.92 14.51 5.27
C TRP A 181 12.97 13.95 3.84
N GLN A 182 13.48 14.70 2.88
CA GLN A 182 13.66 14.21 1.50
C GLN A 182 14.61 13.01 1.42
N GLY A 183 15.64 12.98 2.27
CA GLY A 183 16.57 11.87 2.39
C GLY A 183 15.92 10.62 2.97
N MET A 184 14.99 10.77 3.91
CA MET A 184 14.20 9.68 4.47
C MET A 184 13.25 9.09 3.42
N LEU A 185 12.48 9.92 2.73
CA LEU A 185 11.61 9.49 1.62
C LEU A 185 12.41 8.81 0.50
N ARG A 186 13.57 9.35 0.16
CA ARG A 186 14.46 8.74 -0.85
C ARG A 186 14.97 7.38 -0.41
N PHE A 187 15.31 7.23 0.85
CA PHE A 187 15.73 5.94 1.41
C PHE A 187 14.59 4.93 1.31
N ALA A 188 13.39 5.28 1.76
CA ALA A 188 12.22 4.41 1.73
C ALA A 188 11.84 4.03 0.29
N SER A 189 11.72 5.01 -0.62
CA SER A 189 11.46 4.78 -2.04
C SER A 189 12.44 3.77 -2.65
N LYS A 190 13.75 3.96 -2.37
CA LYS A 190 14.79 3.07 -2.89
C LYS A 190 14.74 1.68 -2.28
N ARG A 191 14.57 1.58 -0.94
CA ARG A 191 14.61 0.31 -0.23
C ARG A 191 13.42 -0.57 -0.58
N LEU A 192 12.20 -0.01 -0.55
CA LEU A 192 10.97 -0.71 -0.89
C LEU A 192 10.91 -1.11 -2.37
N SER A 193 11.37 -0.25 -3.28
CA SER A 193 11.43 -0.63 -4.71
C SER A 193 12.43 -1.75 -4.99
N ARG A 194 13.53 -1.83 -4.22
CA ARG A 194 14.51 -2.92 -4.35
C ARG A 194 13.99 -4.26 -3.86
N SER A 195 13.05 -4.28 -2.92
CA SER A 195 12.38 -5.52 -2.51
C SER A 195 11.40 -6.06 -3.57
N GLY A 196 11.18 -5.32 -4.65
CA GLY A 196 10.30 -5.71 -5.75
C GLY A 196 8.91 -5.07 -5.70
N ALA A 197 8.61 -4.25 -4.68
CA ALA A 197 7.36 -3.52 -4.60
C ALA A 197 7.24 -2.42 -5.70
N TRP A 198 6.03 -2.18 -6.17
CA TRP A 198 5.72 -0.99 -6.96
C TRP A 198 5.33 0.15 -6.02
N VAL A 199 6.28 1.05 -5.81
CA VAL A 199 6.13 2.16 -4.87
C VAL A 199 5.56 3.38 -5.60
N TYR A 200 4.55 4.00 -5.00
CA TYR A 200 3.96 5.26 -5.41
C TYR A 200 4.14 6.26 -4.27
N LEU A 201 5.04 7.22 -4.48
CA LEU A 201 5.31 8.27 -3.50
C LEU A 201 4.14 9.26 -3.50
N ASP A 202 3.60 9.57 -2.33
CA ASP A 202 2.47 10.48 -2.27
C ASP A 202 2.85 11.90 -2.73
N ALA A 203 1.97 12.49 -3.51
CA ALA A 203 2.15 13.82 -4.10
C ALA A 203 1.06 14.82 -3.66
N GLY A 204 0.17 14.43 -2.75
CA GLY A 204 -0.99 15.21 -2.35
C GLY A 204 -2.09 15.16 -3.41
N HIS A 205 -2.81 16.26 -3.59
CA HIS A 205 -3.95 16.32 -4.50
C HIS A 205 -4.01 17.62 -5.31
N SER A 206 -4.91 17.67 -6.28
CA SER A 206 -5.01 18.76 -7.27
C SER A 206 -5.33 20.13 -6.67
N ASN A 207 -5.93 20.18 -5.48
CA ASN A 207 -6.24 21.42 -4.78
C ASN A 207 -5.15 21.87 -3.79
N TRP A 208 -4.13 21.06 -3.60
CA TRP A 208 -3.03 21.38 -2.66
C TRP A 208 -1.94 22.20 -3.33
N THR A 209 -2.23 23.46 -3.52
CA THR A 209 -1.33 24.45 -4.16
C THR A 209 -0.26 24.97 -3.17
N PRO A 210 0.88 25.50 -3.68
CA PRO A 210 1.31 25.54 -5.08
C PRO A 210 1.87 24.21 -5.59
N HIS A 211 1.79 23.99 -6.91
CA HIS A 211 2.26 22.74 -7.54
C HIS A 211 3.63 22.86 -8.24
N GLU A 212 4.08 24.06 -8.51
CA GLU A 212 5.22 24.34 -9.41
C GLU A 212 6.50 23.68 -8.93
N THR A 213 6.75 23.70 -7.63
CA THR A 213 7.95 23.11 -7.02
C THR A 213 7.81 21.61 -6.74
N ARG A 214 6.60 21.07 -6.79
CA ARG A 214 6.30 19.66 -6.44
C ARG A 214 7.15 18.65 -7.20
N PRO A 215 7.38 18.79 -8.53
CA PRO A 215 8.26 17.87 -9.27
C PRO A 215 9.70 17.86 -8.77
N ALA A 216 10.24 19.01 -8.35
CA ALA A 216 11.59 19.11 -7.79
C ALA A 216 11.68 18.37 -6.44
N HIS A 217 10.70 18.55 -5.57
CA HIS A 217 10.62 17.83 -4.29
C HIS A 217 10.43 16.33 -4.48
N LEU A 218 9.58 15.89 -5.40
CA LEU A 218 9.44 14.48 -5.78
C LEU A 218 10.76 13.87 -6.26
N LYS A 219 11.50 14.59 -7.11
CA LYS A 219 12.83 14.16 -7.56
C LYS A 219 13.80 14.03 -6.38
N ALA A 220 13.86 15.01 -5.49
CA ALA A 220 14.69 14.99 -4.29
C ALA A 220 14.30 13.87 -3.32
N ALA A 221 12.99 13.59 -3.18
CA ALA A 221 12.43 12.50 -2.39
C ALA A 221 12.60 11.11 -3.02
N GLY A 222 13.21 11.01 -4.18
CA GLY A 222 13.62 9.74 -4.77
C GLY A 222 12.57 9.05 -5.63
N VAL A 223 11.60 9.78 -6.20
CA VAL A 223 10.60 9.21 -7.12
C VAL A 223 11.24 8.49 -8.33
N ARG A 224 12.51 8.77 -8.63
CA ARG A 224 13.26 8.05 -9.67
C ARG A 224 13.35 6.54 -9.40
N PHE A 225 13.39 6.13 -8.12
CA PHE A 225 13.44 4.71 -7.71
C PHE A 225 12.05 4.08 -7.69
N ALA A 226 11.03 4.88 -7.39
CA ALA A 226 9.64 4.45 -7.33
C ALA A 226 9.08 4.17 -8.74
N ARG A 227 7.98 3.41 -8.80
CA ARG A 227 7.17 3.28 -10.02
C ARG A 227 6.55 4.61 -10.41
N GLY A 228 6.11 5.38 -9.42
CA GLY A 228 5.51 6.68 -9.70
C GLY A 228 5.03 7.41 -8.46
N ILE A 229 3.85 8.00 -8.58
CA ILE A 229 3.22 8.82 -7.54
C ILE A 229 1.80 8.33 -7.25
N SER A 230 1.32 8.54 -6.02
CA SER A 230 -0.09 8.51 -5.64
C SER A 230 -0.63 9.94 -5.52
N THR A 231 -1.92 10.09 -5.76
CA THR A 231 -2.63 11.36 -5.54
C THR A 231 -3.97 11.11 -4.87
N ASN A 232 -4.49 12.14 -4.21
CA ASN A 232 -5.80 12.14 -3.55
C ASN A 232 -5.91 11.20 -2.36
N VAL A 233 -4.78 10.75 -1.78
CA VAL A 233 -4.80 9.84 -0.64
C VAL A 233 -5.57 10.49 0.51
N SER A 234 -6.58 9.78 1.02
CA SER A 234 -7.50 10.25 2.07
C SER A 234 -8.30 11.52 1.73
N ASN A 235 -8.35 11.93 0.46
CA ASN A 235 -8.96 13.17 0.01
C ASN A 235 -10.15 12.94 -0.95
N PHE A 236 -10.78 14.02 -1.39
CA PHE A 236 -12.11 14.00 -2.00
C PHE A 236 -12.13 14.60 -3.42
N ARG A 237 -10.95 14.84 -4.01
CA ARG A 237 -10.87 15.53 -5.31
C ARG A 237 -11.37 14.65 -6.45
N PRO A 238 -12.11 15.23 -7.43
CA PRO A 238 -12.62 14.50 -8.58
C PRO A 238 -11.50 13.79 -9.34
N THR A 239 -11.72 12.52 -9.68
CA THR A 239 -10.75 11.70 -10.42
C THR A 239 -10.25 12.35 -11.71
N ARG A 240 -11.10 13.16 -12.38
CA ARG A 240 -10.72 13.90 -13.58
C ARG A 240 -9.60 14.92 -13.29
N ASP A 241 -9.73 15.64 -12.19
CA ASP A 241 -8.79 16.70 -11.81
C ASP A 241 -7.48 16.09 -11.31
N GLU A 242 -7.55 14.98 -10.58
CA GLU A 242 -6.39 14.20 -10.16
C GLU A 242 -5.60 13.63 -11.36
N LYS A 243 -6.26 13.14 -12.40
CA LYS A 243 -5.60 12.73 -13.64
C LYS A 243 -4.86 13.90 -14.31
N ARG A 244 -5.46 15.08 -14.35
CA ARG A 244 -4.85 16.29 -14.90
C ARG A 244 -3.62 16.70 -14.06
N TYR A 245 -3.78 16.72 -12.75
CA TYR A 245 -2.74 17.02 -11.78
C TYR A 245 -1.56 16.07 -11.90
N ALA A 246 -1.78 14.76 -11.77
CA ALA A 246 -0.75 13.75 -11.89
C ALA A 246 0.01 13.84 -13.23
N THR A 247 -0.72 14.03 -14.33
CA THR A 247 -0.12 14.20 -15.67
C THR A 247 0.77 15.43 -15.74
N GLY A 248 0.36 16.53 -15.10
CA GLY A 248 1.14 17.76 -14.95
C GLY A 248 2.45 17.50 -14.19
N LEU A 249 2.38 16.83 -13.05
CA LEU A 249 3.56 16.45 -12.25
C LEU A 249 4.52 15.55 -13.03
N LEU A 250 4.00 14.54 -13.74
CA LEU A 250 4.83 13.66 -14.56
C LEU A 250 5.51 14.40 -15.72
N ARG A 251 4.85 15.42 -16.27
CA ARG A 251 5.46 16.31 -17.28
C ARG A 251 6.60 17.13 -16.66
N GLY A 252 6.38 17.69 -15.46
CA GLY A 252 7.43 18.39 -14.69
C GLY A 252 8.62 17.49 -14.37
N LEU A 253 8.37 16.28 -13.89
CA LEU A 253 9.41 15.28 -13.61
C LEU A 253 10.23 14.94 -14.86
N ARG A 254 9.58 14.84 -16.02
CA ARG A 254 10.25 14.58 -17.31
C ARG A 254 11.21 15.69 -17.69
N LYS A 255 10.82 16.96 -17.49
CA LYS A 255 11.70 18.13 -17.68
C LYS A 255 12.94 18.07 -16.76
N LEU A 256 12.80 17.49 -15.57
CA LEU A 256 13.89 17.29 -14.61
C LEU A 256 14.69 15.99 -14.83
N GLY A 257 14.49 15.31 -15.99
CA GLY A 257 15.21 14.09 -16.35
C GLY A 257 14.65 12.78 -15.73
N VAL A 258 13.54 12.84 -15.00
CA VAL A 258 12.89 11.66 -14.42
C VAL A 258 11.77 11.20 -15.36
N LYS A 259 12.02 10.13 -16.11
CA LYS A 259 11.14 9.63 -17.17
C LYS A 259 10.40 8.35 -16.75
N ARG A 260 9.40 7.95 -17.52
CA ARG A 260 8.66 6.67 -17.40
C ARG A 260 8.08 6.45 -16.01
N LYS A 261 7.49 7.48 -15.44
CA LYS A 261 6.75 7.40 -14.17
C LYS A 261 5.26 7.19 -14.41
N HIS A 262 4.64 6.53 -13.44
CA HIS A 262 3.23 6.17 -13.44
C HIS A 262 2.52 6.83 -12.27
N TYR A 263 1.18 6.71 -12.20
CA TYR A 263 0.43 7.19 -11.08
C TYR A 263 -0.78 6.33 -10.78
N VAL A 264 -1.18 6.35 -9.52
CA VAL A 264 -2.45 5.83 -9.00
C VAL A 264 -3.21 6.96 -8.31
N ILE A 265 -4.53 6.81 -8.20
CA ILE A 265 -5.42 7.78 -7.56
C ILE A 265 -6.21 7.05 -6.47
N ASP A 266 -6.27 7.63 -5.27
CA ASP A 266 -7.22 7.18 -4.25
C ASP A 266 -8.63 7.66 -4.64
N THR A 267 -9.56 6.71 -4.74
CA THR A 267 -10.96 6.97 -5.07
C THR A 267 -11.91 6.50 -3.98
N SER A 268 -11.41 6.30 -2.77
CA SER A 268 -12.20 5.75 -1.67
C SER A 268 -13.39 6.63 -1.29
N ARG A 269 -13.22 7.97 -1.33
CA ARG A 269 -14.20 8.93 -0.84
C ARG A 269 -14.43 10.11 -1.79
N ASN A 270 -14.26 9.94 -3.08
CA ASN A 270 -14.41 10.99 -4.07
C ASN A 270 -15.58 10.76 -5.04
N GLY A 271 -16.66 10.15 -4.55
CA GLY A 271 -17.88 9.89 -5.33
C GLY A 271 -18.65 11.14 -5.65
N ALA A 272 -18.84 12.01 -4.66
CA ALA A 272 -19.44 13.32 -4.85
C ALA A 272 -18.42 14.36 -5.31
N ALA A 273 -18.90 15.39 -5.98
CA ALA A 273 -18.10 16.59 -6.21
C ALA A 273 -18.08 17.43 -4.92
N PRO A 274 -16.94 18.07 -4.56
CA PRO A 274 -16.92 19.00 -3.45
C PRO A 274 -17.99 20.08 -3.62
N SER A 275 -18.83 20.25 -2.61
CA SER A 275 -20.00 21.13 -2.69
C SER A 275 -19.66 22.62 -2.69
N ASN A 276 -18.50 23.00 -2.16
CA ASN A 276 -18.08 24.40 -2.06
C ASN A 276 -16.58 24.51 -2.34
N ASP A 277 -16.19 25.35 -3.24
CA ASP A 277 -14.85 25.85 -3.58
C ASP A 277 -13.65 24.96 -3.21
N GLY A 278 -13.90 23.69 -3.05
CA GLY A 278 -12.87 22.70 -2.85
C GLY A 278 -12.25 22.66 -1.47
N MET A 279 -12.99 23.04 -0.47
CA MET A 279 -12.57 22.85 0.91
C MET A 279 -12.38 21.35 1.19
N ASP A 280 -11.15 20.96 1.39
CA ASP A 280 -10.81 19.65 1.93
C ASP A 280 -10.99 19.74 3.44
N VAL A 281 -11.99 19.08 3.95
CA VAL A 281 -12.36 19.13 5.38
C VAL A 281 -12.28 17.72 6.00
N ILE A 282 -12.15 17.70 7.30
CA ILE A 282 -12.14 16.47 8.07
C ILE A 282 -13.56 15.88 8.14
N ASN A 283 -13.75 14.63 7.73
CA ASN A 283 -15.05 13.92 7.72
C ASN A 283 -16.19 14.73 7.05
N PRO A 284 -16.05 15.21 5.81
CA PRO A 284 -17.03 16.11 5.20
C PRO A 284 -18.39 15.42 5.03
N THR A 285 -19.45 16.19 5.30
CA THR A 285 -20.84 15.71 5.25
C THR A 285 -21.36 15.45 3.83
N TRP A 286 -20.71 15.99 2.83
CA TRP A 286 -21.07 15.86 1.40
C TRP A 286 -20.32 14.74 0.66
N ALA A 287 -19.32 14.11 1.31
CA ALA A 287 -18.52 13.09 0.64
C ALA A 287 -19.29 11.78 0.45
N GLU A 288 -18.98 11.10 -0.63
CA GLU A 288 -19.52 9.78 -0.96
C GLU A 288 -18.39 8.81 -1.32
N VAL A 289 -18.63 7.51 -1.15
CA VAL A 289 -17.72 6.48 -1.65
C VAL A 289 -17.53 6.63 -3.15
N GLY A 290 -16.29 6.58 -3.57
CA GLY A 290 -15.95 6.73 -4.98
C GLY A 290 -15.93 5.41 -5.74
N LYS A 291 -15.43 5.44 -6.96
CA LYS A 291 -15.36 4.26 -7.81
C LYS A 291 -14.48 3.18 -7.18
N LYS A 292 -14.97 1.94 -7.17
CA LYS A 292 -14.24 0.77 -6.68
C LYS A 292 -12.85 0.67 -7.34
N PRO A 293 -11.81 0.22 -6.62
CA PRO A 293 -10.43 0.19 -7.11
C PRO A 293 -10.29 -0.72 -8.33
N ARG A 294 -9.51 -0.25 -9.29
CA ARG A 294 -9.25 -1.00 -10.52
C ARG A 294 -7.89 -0.64 -11.11
N LEU A 295 -7.05 -1.64 -11.32
CA LEU A 295 -5.83 -1.50 -12.08
C LEU A 295 -6.13 -1.61 -13.59
N VAL A 296 -5.67 -0.65 -14.37
CA VAL A 296 -5.95 -0.55 -15.80
C VAL A 296 -4.70 -0.48 -16.68
N PHE A 297 -3.57 -0.02 -16.13
CA PHE A 297 -2.26 0.09 -16.81
C PHE A 297 -2.33 0.77 -18.18
N ARG A 298 -3.08 1.85 -18.27
CA ARG A 298 -3.25 2.60 -19.51
C ARG A 298 -2.30 3.80 -19.57
N GLY A 299 -1.23 3.68 -20.35
CA GLY A 299 -0.17 4.70 -20.41
C GLY A 299 0.53 4.88 -19.05
N ALA A 300 0.52 6.11 -18.55
CA ALA A 300 1.07 6.41 -17.23
C ALA A 300 0.09 6.15 -16.08
N PHE A 301 -1.18 5.97 -16.37
CA PHE A 301 -2.21 5.70 -15.37
C PHE A 301 -2.26 4.20 -15.07
N ASP A 302 -1.83 3.80 -13.88
CA ASP A 302 -1.86 2.41 -13.45
C ASP A 302 -3.25 2.00 -12.94
N GLY A 303 -3.99 2.91 -12.32
CA GLY A 303 -5.35 2.63 -11.85
C GLY A 303 -5.81 3.47 -10.66
N THR A 304 -6.95 3.07 -10.12
CA THR A 304 -7.50 3.61 -8.87
C THR A 304 -7.31 2.62 -7.75
N LEU A 305 -7.18 3.13 -6.53
CA LEU A 305 -7.08 2.37 -5.29
C LEU A 305 -8.10 2.93 -4.28
N TRP A 306 -8.46 2.15 -3.30
CA TRP A 306 -9.02 2.65 -2.05
C TRP A 306 -7.90 2.60 -1.02
N VAL A 307 -7.27 3.75 -0.81
CA VAL A 307 -6.16 3.89 0.14
C VAL A 307 -6.70 4.21 1.52
N LYS A 308 -7.52 5.25 1.65
CA LYS A 308 -8.29 5.50 2.88
C LYS A 308 -9.39 4.46 3.02
N HIS A 309 -9.68 4.07 4.24
CA HIS A 309 -10.79 3.20 4.56
C HIS A 309 -12.07 4.03 4.73
N PRO A 310 -13.08 3.89 3.85
CA PRO A 310 -14.37 4.55 4.06
C PRO A 310 -15.02 4.08 5.37
N GLY A 311 -15.51 5.03 6.16
CA GLY A 311 -16.07 4.77 7.50
C GLY A 311 -15.07 4.94 8.65
N GLU A 312 -13.76 5.03 8.38
CA GLU A 312 -12.79 5.43 9.40
C GLU A 312 -12.63 6.95 9.45
N SER A 313 -12.63 7.50 10.65
CA SER A 313 -12.49 8.92 10.93
C SER A 313 -11.16 9.50 10.45
N ASP A 314 -11.16 10.79 10.08
CA ASP A 314 -9.97 11.60 9.86
C ASP A 314 -9.58 12.42 11.10
N GLY A 315 -10.47 12.53 12.09
CA GLY A 315 -10.33 13.36 13.28
C GLY A 315 -11.67 13.77 13.85
N TYR A 316 -11.65 14.65 14.85
CA TYR A 316 -12.83 14.98 15.67
C TYR A 316 -13.86 15.90 14.97
N GLU A 317 -13.52 16.53 13.87
CA GLU A 317 -14.43 17.42 13.17
C GLU A 317 -15.59 16.65 12.54
N ASN A 318 -16.72 17.35 12.38
CA ASN A 318 -17.95 16.77 11.83
C ASN A 318 -18.44 15.50 12.52
N GLY A 319 -18.17 15.40 13.83
CA GLY A 319 -18.64 14.32 14.70
C GLY A 319 -17.78 13.04 14.68
N GLY A 320 -16.63 13.05 14.02
CA GLY A 320 -15.77 11.88 13.98
C GLY A 320 -15.08 11.58 15.32
N PRO A 321 -14.73 10.32 15.61
CA PRO A 321 -13.84 9.95 16.70
C PRO A 321 -12.38 10.26 16.36
N ALA A 322 -11.44 9.77 17.15
CA ALA A 322 -10.02 9.87 16.85
C ALA A 322 -9.71 9.30 15.45
N SER A 323 -8.71 9.92 14.79
CA SER A 323 -8.29 9.49 13.44
C SER A 323 -7.98 7.99 13.37
N GLY A 324 -8.47 7.33 12.34
CA GLY A 324 -8.31 5.90 12.09
C GLY A 324 -9.32 5.00 12.81
N GLN A 325 -10.17 5.53 13.68
CA GLN A 325 -11.24 4.74 14.30
C GLN A 325 -12.43 4.60 13.37
N TRP A 326 -12.99 3.39 13.33
CA TRP A 326 -14.22 3.09 12.61
C TRP A 326 -15.41 3.80 13.27
N CYS A 327 -16.35 4.25 12.43
CA CYS A 327 -17.56 4.90 12.89
C CYS A 327 -18.71 4.64 11.93
N ASP A 328 -19.76 4.00 12.41
CA ASP A 328 -20.91 3.60 11.60
C ASP A 328 -21.54 4.80 10.90
N PHE A 329 -21.79 5.91 11.63
CA PHE A 329 -22.43 7.06 11.03
C PHE A 329 -21.56 7.74 9.93
N LEU A 330 -20.23 7.67 10.01
CA LEU A 330 -19.36 8.14 8.94
C LEU A 330 -19.45 7.23 7.70
N ALA A 331 -19.62 5.93 7.93
CA ALA A 331 -19.85 4.98 6.84
C ALA A 331 -21.22 5.19 6.20
N ASP A 332 -22.30 5.38 7.01
CA ASP A 332 -23.65 5.68 6.55
C ASP A 332 -23.66 6.93 5.66
N ARG A 333 -23.02 8.00 6.14
CA ARG A 333 -22.89 9.26 5.40
C ARG A 333 -22.26 9.04 4.03
N LEU A 334 -21.14 8.31 3.97
CA LEU A 334 -20.45 8.02 2.72
C LEU A 334 -21.26 7.12 1.78
N LEU A 335 -22.18 6.31 2.30
CA LEU A 335 -23.07 5.43 1.54
C LEU A 335 -24.41 6.09 1.19
N GLY A 336 -24.67 7.33 1.64
CA GLY A 336 -25.94 8.02 1.46
C GLY A 336 -27.09 7.38 2.24
N LEU A 337 -26.78 6.68 3.34
CA LEU A 337 -27.77 6.07 4.23
C LEU A 337 -28.19 7.06 5.32
N PRO A 338 -29.36 6.83 5.96
CA PRO A 338 -29.70 7.55 7.18
C PRO A 338 -28.63 7.32 8.24
N GLU A 339 -28.07 8.41 8.79
CA GLU A 339 -27.05 8.28 9.84
C GLU A 339 -27.64 7.56 11.05
N SER A 340 -27.18 6.34 11.28
CA SER A 340 -27.59 5.48 12.38
C SER A 340 -26.42 5.25 13.31
N GLY A 341 -26.67 5.34 14.58
CA GLY A 341 -25.69 4.98 15.59
C GLY A 341 -24.73 6.08 16.00
N SER A 342 -23.85 5.66 16.83
CA SER A 342 -22.72 6.45 17.35
C SER A 342 -21.42 5.79 16.90
N CYS A 343 -20.36 6.49 16.95
CA CYS A 343 -19.07 5.82 16.93
C CYS A 343 -18.97 4.97 18.23
#